data_67f8bcb69eb9341953f95e77e9c609b7
#
_entry.id   67f8bcb69eb9341953f95e77e9c609b7
#
_cell.length_a   1.000
_cell.length_b   1.000
_cell.length_c   1.000
_cell.angle_alpha   90.00
_cell.angle_beta   90.00
_cell.angle_gamma   90.00
#
_symmetry.space_group_name_H-M   'P 1'
#
loop_
_entity.id
_entity.type
_entity.pdbx_description
1 polymer ?
#
loop_
_entity_poly.entity_id
_entity_poly.type
_entity_poly.pdbx_seq_one_letter_code
_entity_poly.pdbx_strand_id
1 'polypeptide(L)'
;GKSVAFLMIDLDGFKKINDLYGHDSGDQLLREVADRMRDTVPPSSVLARLGGDEFGICMVFEPEFPETVDRVAEDLIEVLSRPITIGDTDHSITASIGISRPELDCDGIDMLIRRADIALYAAKKNGRNGFCWFENGMEVELRTRNSLEADIRAAIPNDEFVPYFEQQIDLQTGELAGFEMLARWVSPMRGLIPPDEF
;
A
#
# COMPACT_ATOMS: atom_id res chain seq x y z
N GLY A 1 -18.98 -5.93 -24.00
CA GLY A 1 -17.62 -6.03 -24.57
C GLY A 1 -16.62 -6.42 -23.51
N LYS A 2 -15.37 -6.78 -23.89
CA LYS A 2 -14.32 -7.10 -22.92
C LYS A 2 -13.56 -5.85 -22.52
N SER A 3 -13.04 -5.82 -21.29
CA SER A 3 -12.14 -4.80 -20.76
C SER A 3 -10.82 -5.44 -20.32
N VAL A 4 -9.89 -4.60 -19.88
CA VAL A 4 -8.59 -5.03 -19.35
C VAL A 4 -8.47 -4.57 -17.90
N ALA A 5 -7.99 -5.46 -17.04
CA ALA A 5 -7.52 -5.09 -15.71
C ALA A 5 -5.99 -5.16 -15.67
N PHE A 6 -5.37 -4.18 -15.04
CA PHE A 6 -3.96 -4.19 -14.71
C PHE A 6 -3.80 -4.30 -13.20
N LEU A 7 -3.06 -5.32 -12.75
CA LEU A 7 -2.75 -5.56 -11.36
C LEU A 7 -1.27 -5.24 -11.14
N MET A 8 -0.97 -4.28 -10.28
CA MET A 8 0.36 -3.97 -9.77
C MET A 8 0.55 -4.71 -8.45
N ILE A 9 1.59 -5.50 -8.34
CA ILE A 9 1.84 -6.38 -7.19
C ILE A 9 3.21 -6.05 -6.61
N ASP A 10 3.28 -5.97 -5.29
CA ASP A 10 4.52 -5.75 -4.54
C ASP A 10 4.60 -6.76 -3.39
N LEU A 11 5.77 -7.35 -3.20
CA LEU A 11 6.00 -8.35 -2.17
C LEU A 11 6.34 -7.69 -0.84
N ASP A 12 5.44 -7.80 0.13
CA ASP A 12 5.56 -7.15 1.43
C ASP A 12 6.79 -7.62 2.22
N GLY A 13 7.74 -6.74 2.41
CA GLY A 13 8.92 -7.03 3.21
C GLY A 13 10.03 -7.82 2.50
N PHE A 14 10.00 -7.95 1.18
CA PHE A 14 11.03 -8.63 0.38
C PHE A 14 12.45 -8.12 0.70
N LYS A 15 12.62 -6.82 0.92
CA LYS A 15 13.92 -6.25 1.32
C LYS A 15 14.48 -6.92 2.58
N LYS A 16 13.64 -7.25 3.57
CA LYS A 16 14.09 -7.93 4.80
C LYS A 16 14.63 -9.32 4.52
N ILE A 17 14.07 -10.02 3.52
CA ILE A 17 14.57 -11.33 3.09
C ILE A 17 15.99 -11.19 2.53
N ASN A 18 16.20 -10.22 1.63
CA ASN A 18 17.54 -9.92 1.11
C ASN A 18 18.53 -9.54 2.22
N ASP A 19 18.12 -8.68 3.14
CA ASP A 19 18.99 -8.18 4.22
C ASP A 19 19.38 -9.29 5.20
N LEU A 20 18.50 -10.29 5.43
CA LEU A 20 18.73 -11.37 6.39
C LEU A 20 19.38 -12.60 5.75
N TYR A 21 19.03 -12.95 4.51
CA TYR A 21 19.39 -14.23 3.88
C TYR A 21 20.22 -14.06 2.60
N GLY A 22 20.50 -12.81 2.20
CA GLY A 22 21.28 -12.47 1.01
C GLY A 22 20.47 -12.47 -0.28
N HIS A 23 21.04 -11.85 -1.30
CA HIS A 23 20.40 -11.67 -2.62
C HIS A 23 20.11 -12.97 -3.35
N ASP A 24 20.96 -14.01 -3.17
CA ASP A 24 20.75 -15.31 -3.81
C ASP A 24 19.43 -15.97 -3.33
N SER A 25 19.13 -15.86 -2.03
CA SER A 25 17.86 -16.33 -1.46
C SER A 25 16.67 -15.50 -1.95
N GLY A 26 16.83 -14.18 -2.05
CA GLY A 26 15.82 -13.30 -2.64
C GLY A 26 15.54 -13.65 -4.11
N ASP A 27 16.56 -13.95 -4.91
CA ASP A 27 16.39 -14.35 -6.30
C ASP A 27 15.67 -15.70 -6.44
N GLN A 28 15.91 -16.65 -5.54
CA GLN A 28 15.19 -17.92 -5.52
C GLN A 28 13.72 -17.70 -5.14
N LEU A 29 13.46 -16.87 -4.13
CA LEU A 29 12.11 -16.50 -3.72
C LEU A 29 11.33 -15.82 -4.87
N LEU A 30 11.97 -14.90 -5.59
CA LEU A 30 11.34 -14.24 -6.74
C LEU A 30 10.98 -15.20 -7.87
N ARG A 31 11.79 -16.23 -8.12
CA ARG A 31 11.48 -17.27 -9.12
C ARG A 31 10.27 -18.08 -8.69
N GLU A 32 10.25 -18.56 -7.44
CA GLU A 32 9.13 -19.31 -6.90
C GLU A 32 7.83 -18.50 -6.91
N VAL A 33 7.90 -17.22 -6.51
CA VAL A 33 6.78 -16.27 -6.58
C VAL A 33 6.28 -16.14 -8.02
N ALA A 34 7.17 -15.96 -8.99
CA ALA A 34 6.80 -15.83 -10.40
C ALA A 34 6.13 -17.10 -10.95
N ASP A 35 6.59 -18.29 -10.54
CA ASP A 35 6.01 -19.56 -10.94
C ASP A 35 4.62 -19.74 -10.32
N ARG A 36 4.44 -19.47 -9.03
CA ARG A 36 3.12 -19.47 -8.37
C ARG A 36 2.13 -18.51 -9.01
N MET A 37 2.58 -17.29 -9.33
CA MET A 37 1.74 -16.32 -10.04
C MET A 37 1.31 -16.84 -11.41
N ARG A 38 2.25 -17.43 -12.17
CA ARG A 38 1.97 -17.98 -13.51
C ARG A 38 0.94 -19.09 -13.47
N ASP A 39 1.01 -19.95 -12.46
CA ASP A 39 0.08 -21.07 -12.28
C ASP A 39 -1.32 -20.62 -11.81
N THR A 40 -1.41 -19.45 -11.19
CA THR A 40 -2.65 -18.91 -10.63
C THR A 40 -3.44 -18.07 -11.64
N VAL A 41 -2.74 -17.27 -12.48
CA VAL A 41 -3.42 -16.36 -13.41
C VAL A 41 -4.02 -17.09 -14.62
N PRO A 42 -5.11 -16.58 -15.21
CA PRO A 42 -5.65 -17.13 -16.46
C PRO A 42 -4.58 -17.23 -17.57
N PRO A 43 -4.58 -18.28 -18.38
CA PRO A 43 -3.55 -18.49 -19.43
C PRO A 43 -3.45 -17.36 -20.46
N SER A 44 -4.51 -16.55 -20.63
CA SER A 44 -4.54 -15.40 -21.52
C SER A 44 -3.95 -14.12 -20.89
N SER A 45 -3.53 -14.17 -19.63
CA SER A 45 -2.93 -13.03 -18.94
C SER A 45 -1.47 -12.85 -19.31
N VAL A 46 -1.01 -11.62 -19.24
CA VAL A 46 0.41 -11.27 -19.39
C VAL A 46 0.95 -10.99 -17.98
N LEU A 47 1.94 -11.77 -17.57
CA LEU A 47 2.68 -11.57 -16.32
C LEU A 47 4.07 -11.04 -16.64
N ALA A 48 4.50 -9.97 -15.97
CA ALA A 48 5.83 -9.38 -16.10
C ALA A 48 6.38 -8.97 -14.74
N ARG A 49 7.69 -9.11 -14.55
CA ARG A 49 8.40 -8.47 -13.44
C ARG A 49 8.82 -7.07 -13.89
N LEU A 50 8.39 -6.05 -13.15
CA LEU A 50 8.63 -4.64 -13.48
C LEU A 50 9.98 -4.15 -12.94
N GLY A 51 10.39 -4.66 -11.79
CA GLY A 51 11.68 -4.37 -11.16
C GLY A 51 11.67 -4.75 -9.68
N GLY A 52 12.83 -5.06 -9.11
CA GLY A 52 12.92 -5.40 -7.69
C GLY A 52 11.94 -6.51 -7.28
N ASP A 53 11.01 -6.18 -6.41
CA ASP A 53 9.93 -7.02 -5.88
C ASP A 53 8.56 -6.72 -6.52
N GLU A 54 8.53 -5.93 -7.59
CA GLU A 54 7.31 -5.51 -8.27
C GLU A 54 6.99 -6.37 -9.49
N PHE A 55 5.74 -6.80 -9.60
CA PHE A 55 5.19 -7.54 -10.71
C PHE A 55 3.96 -6.83 -11.28
N GLY A 56 3.71 -7.04 -12.57
CA GLY A 56 2.53 -6.55 -13.27
C GLY A 56 1.79 -7.69 -13.95
N ILE A 57 0.47 -7.71 -13.81
CA ILE A 57 -0.41 -8.64 -14.51
C ILE A 57 -1.42 -7.84 -15.32
N CYS A 58 -1.53 -8.17 -16.60
CA CYS A 58 -2.57 -7.64 -17.48
C CYS A 58 -3.50 -8.79 -17.86
N MET A 59 -4.78 -8.67 -17.51
CA MET A 59 -5.79 -9.68 -17.80
C MET A 59 -7.03 -9.09 -18.44
N VAL A 60 -7.69 -9.88 -19.29
CA VAL A 60 -8.96 -9.52 -19.95
C VAL A 60 -10.11 -10.03 -19.10
N PHE A 61 -11.12 -9.20 -18.87
CA PHE A 61 -12.33 -9.56 -18.13
C PHE A 61 -13.59 -8.95 -18.75
N GLU A 62 -14.75 -9.37 -18.30
CA GLU A 62 -16.03 -8.79 -18.67
C GLU A 62 -16.41 -7.73 -17.62
N PRO A 63 -16.63 -6.45 -18.02
CA PRO A 63 -16.89 -5.36 -17.07
C PRO A 63 -18.12 -5.58 -16.17
N GLU A 64 -19.05 -6.40 -16.61
CA GLU A 64 -20.23 -6.80 -15.86
C GLU A 64 -19.92 -7.77 -14.70
N PHE A 65 -18.70 -8.39 -14.73
CA PHE A 65 -18.24 -9.37 -13.73
C PHE A 65 -16.84 -9.03 -13.21
N PRO A 66 -16.68 -7.88 -12.52
CA PRO A 66 -15.40 -7.46 -11.95
C PRO A 66 -14.89 -8.44 -10.88
N GLU A 67 -15.77 -9.17 -10.22
CA GLU A 67 -15.45 -10.21 -9.25
C GLU A 67 -14.58 -11.35 -9.81
N THR A 68 -14.48 -11.44 -11.13
CA THR A 68 -13.52 -12.37 -11.77
C THR A 68 -12.09 -11.93 -11.51
N VAL A 69 -11.84 -10.62 -11.51
CA VAL A 69 -10.53 -10.03 -11.19
C VAL A 69 -10.25 -10.11 -9.70
N ASP A 70 -11.28 -9.86 -8.87
CA ASP A 70 -11.17 -9.95 -7.41
C ASP A 70 -10.75 -11.35 -6.98
N ARG A 71 -11.38 -12.38 -7.57
CA ARG A 71 -11.02 -13.78 -7.30
C ARG A 71 -9.57 -14.09 -7.67
N VAL A 72 -9.10 -13.62 -8.81
CA VAL A 72 -7.69 -13.80 -9.19
C VAL A 72 -6.76 -13.10 -8.19
N ALA A 73 -7.11 -11.92 -7.72
CA ALA A 73 -6.33 -11.20 -6.71
C ALA A 73 -6.34 -11.94 -5.35
N GLU A 74 -7.48 -12.48 -4.93
CA GLU A 74 -7.60 -13.30 -3.72
C GLU A 74 -6.77 -14.59 -3.81
N ASP A 75 -6.86 -15.31 -4.93
CA ASP A 75 -6.09 -16.53 -5.18
C ASP A 75 -4.58 -16.24 -5.18
N LEU A 76 -4.15 -15.12 -5.77
CA LEU A 76 -2.75 -14.67 -5.74
C LEU A 76 -2.29 -14.39 -4.31
N ILE A 77 -3.07 -13.66 -3.52
CA ILE A 77 -2.74 -13.35 -2.12
C ILE A 77 -2.63 -14.64 -1.31
N GLU A 78 -3.57 -15.57 -1.49
CA GLU A 78 -3.55 -16.86 -0.78
C GLU A 78 -2.31 -17.67 -1.15
N VAL A 79 -2.03 -17.86 -2.44
CA VAL A 79 -0.92 -18.72 -2.89
C VAL A 79 0.44 -18.13 -2.55
N LEU A 80 0.58 -16.81 -2.58
CA LEU A 80 1.82 -16.12 -2.24
C LEU A 80 2.09 -16.09 -0.73
N SER A 81 1.05 -16.12 0.10
CA SER A 81 1.20 -16.19 1.56
C SER A 81 1.64 -17.57 2.07
N ARG A 82 1.57 -18.61 1.23
CA ARG A 82 2.05 -19.95 1.58
C ARG A 82 3.58 -19.94 1.74
N PRO A 83 4.14 -20.61 2.75
CA PRO A 83 5.59 -20.67 2.94
C PRO A 83 6.34 -21.09 1.68
N ILE A 84 7.51 -20.52 1.48
CA ILE A 84 8.44 -20.83 0.40
C ILE A 84 9.70 -21.41 1.04
N THR A 85 10.02 -22.67 0.74
CA THR A 85 11.23 -23.32 1.24
C THR A 85 12.42 -22.95 0.34
N ILE A 86 13.45 -22.32 0.93
CA ILE A 86 14.70 -22.01 0.25
C ILE A 86 15.84 -22.63 1.05
N GLY A 87 16.51 -23.60 0.45
CA GLY A 87 17.45 -24.47 1.18
C GLY A 87 16.71 -25.26 2.27
N ASP A 88 17.13 -25.08 3.52
CA ASP A 88 16.52 -25.75 4.69
C ASP A 88 15.61 -24.82 5.50
N THR A 89 15.23 -23.66 4.96
CA THR A 89 14.48 -22.63 5.70
C THR A 89 13.18 -22.25 4.97
N ASP A 90 12.09 -22.18 5.73
CA ASP A 90 10.80 -21.69 5.24
C ASP A 90 10.71 -20.16 5.42
N HIS A 91 10.37 -19.50 4.34
CA HIS A 91 10.15 -18.06 4.28
C HIS A 91 8.68 -17.76 4.07
N SER A 92 8.14 -16.85 4.87
CA SER A 92 6.78 -16.33 4.69
C SER A 92 6.86 -14.90 4.15
N ILE A 93 6.16 -14.66 3.05
CA ILE A 93 6.01 -13.35 2.43
C ILE A 93 4.54 -13.15 2.10
N THR A 94 4.10 -11.90 2.08
CA THR A 94 2.76 -11.55 1.62
C THR A 94 2.88 -10.62 0.42
N ALA A 95 1.77 -10.33 -0.22
CA ALA A 95 1.73 -9.41 -1.35
C ALA A 95 0.60 -8.40 -1.18
N SER A 96 0.89 -7.18 -1.60
CA SER A 96 -0.12 -6.13 -1.76
C SER A 96 -0.38 -5.92 -3.24
N ILE A 97 -1.65 -5.73 -3.64
CA ILE A 97 -2.07 -5.64 -5.04
C ILE A 97 -2.90 -4.38 -5.24
N GLY A 98 -2.49 -3.54 -6.21
CA GLY A 98 -3.29 -2.44 -6.71
C GLY A 98 -3.90 -2.79 -8.07
N ILE A 99 -5.19 -2.55 -8.25
CA ILE A 99 -5.93 -2.93 -9.46
C ILE A 99 -6.49 -1.68 -10.13
N SER A 100 -6.31 -1.59 -11.44
CA SER A 100 -6.91 -0.54 -12.25
C SER A 100 -7.54 -1.10 -13.51
N ARG A 101 -8.48 -0.35 -14.07
CA ARG A 101 -9.10 -0.62 -15.38
C ARG A 101 -9.20 0.67 -16.18
N PRO A 102 -9.28 0.58 -17.54
CA PRO A 102 -9.56 1.74 -18.35
C PRO A 102 -10.94 2.34 -18.02
N GLU A 103 -10.99 3.65 -17.88
CA GLU A 103 -12.21 4.45 -17.77
C GLU A 103 -12.27 5.41 -18.96
N LEU A 104 -13.39 6.14 -19.12
CA LEU A 104 -13.61 7.03 -20.28
C LEU A 104 -12.54 8.13 -20.41
N ASP A 105 -11.90 8.50 -19.29
CA ASP A 105 -10.84 9.52 -19.20
C ASP A 105 -9.43 8.92 -19.10
N CYS A 106 -9.28 7.60 -19.33
CA CYS A 106 -7.99 6.92 -19.22
C CYS A 106 -7.22 7.02 -20.55
N ASP A 107 -6.28 7.96 -20.61
CA ASP A 107 -5.43 8.18 -21.77
C ASP A 107 -4.18 7.28 -21.74
N GLY A 108 -4.37 6.02 -22.15
CA GLY A 108 -3.26 5.10 -22.42
C GLY A 108 -2.78 4.28 -21.23
N ILE A 109 -1.75 3.47 -21.52
CA ILE A 109 -1.20 2.47 -20.58
C ILE A 109 -0.53 3.12 -19.36
N ASP A 110 0.10 4.26 -19.53
CA ASP A 110 0.81 4.93 -18.43
C ASP A 110 -0.15 5.38 -17.33
N MET A 111 -1.35 5.84 -17.70
CA MET A 111 -2.38 6.19 -16.73
C MET A 111 -2.92 4.96 -16.00
N LEU A 112 -3.08 3.84 -16.72
CA LEU A 112 -3.52 2.59 -16.13
C LEU A 112 -2.51 2.08 -15.08
N ILE A 113 -1.23 2.10 -15.43
CA ILE A 113 -0.14 1.72 -14.51
C ILE A 113 -0.11 2.64 -13.29
N ARG A 114 -0.19 3.96 -13.50
CA ARG A 114 -0.21 4.95 -12.42
C ARG A 114 -1.39 4.75 -11.47
N ARG A 115 -2.58 4.48 -11.99
CA ARG A 115 -3.78 4.22 -11.18
C ARG A 115 -3.63 2.95 -10.34
N ALA A 116 -3.04 1.90 -10.92
CA ALA A 116 -2.75 0.67 -10.17
C ALA A 116 -1.72 0.91 -9.06
N ASP A 117 -0.70 1.74 -9.30
CA ASP A 117 0.28 2.12 -8.27
C ASP A 117 -0.36 2.89 -7.10
N ILE A 118 -1.27 3.82 -7.38
CA ILE A 118 -2.05 4.52 -6.35
C ILE A 118 -2.90 3.53 -5.53
N ALA A 119 -3.56 2.59 -6.19
CA ALA A 119 -4.35 1.56 -5.53
C ALA A 119 -3.46 0.60 -4.71
N LEU A 120 -2.28 0.25 -5.20
CA LEU A 120 -1.28 -0.54 -4.47
C LEU A 120 -0.83 0.17 -3.18
N TYR A 121 -0.59 1.47 -3.26
CA TYR A 121 -0.28 2.26 -2.08
C TYR A 121 -1.42 2.21 -1.05
N ALA A 122 -2.68 2.30 -1.50
CA ALA A 122 -3.84 2.16 -0.62
C ALA A 122 -3.92 0.76 0.02
N ALA A 123 -3.67 -0.32 -0.73
CA ALA A 123 -3.62 -1.68 -0.21
C ALA A 123 -2.53 -1.83 0.88
N LYS A 124 -1.33 -1.28 0.66
CA LYS A 124 -0.25 -1.26 1.66
C LYS A 124 -0.62 -0.51 2.93
N LYS A 125 -1.36 0.59 2.80
CA LYS A 125 -1.83 1.42 3.92
C LYS A 125 -2.93 0.74 4.74
N ASN A 126 -3.79 -0.04 4.09
CA ASN A 126 -4.90 -0.76 4.69
C ASN A 126 -4.47 -2.06 5.42
N GLY A 127 -3.18 -2.26 5.67
CA GLY A 127 -2.69 -3.39 6.45
C GLY A 127 -1.87 -4.40 5.66
N ARG A 128 -1.63 -4.17 4.37
CA ARG A 128 -0.94 -5.08 3.45
C ARG A 128 -1.69 -6.40 3.26
N ASN A 129 -1.04 -7.37 2.58
CA ASN A 129 -1.61 -8.71 2.36
C ASN A 129 -3.06 -8.64 1.86
N GLY A 130 -3.31 -7.85 0.83
CA GLY A 130 -4.63 -7.59 0.31
C GLY A 130 -4.59 -6.83 -1.01
N PHE A 131 -5.75 -6.55 -1.57
CA PHE A 131 -5.85 -5.78 -2.81
C PHE A 131 -6.77 -4.57 -2.65
N CYS A 132 -6.61 -3.62 -3.57
CA CYS A 132 -7.44 -2.45 -3.67
C CYS A 132 -7.67 -2.09 -5.14
N TRP A 133 -8.91 -1.79 -5.52
CA TRP A 133 -9.21 -1.16 -6.80
C TRP A 133 -8.93 0.34 -6.75
N PHE A 134 -8.45 0.89 -7.86
CA PHE A 134 -8.35 2.33 -8.00
C PHE A 134 -9.73 2.98 -8.01
N GLU A 135 -9.87 4.01 -7.19
CA GLU A 135 -11.02 4.92 -7.15
C GLU A 135 -10.56 6.37 -7.35
N ASN A 136 -11.33 7.18 -8.09
CA ASN A 136 -10.94 8.55 -8.43
C ASN A 136 -10.59 9.45 -7.24
N GLY A 137 -11.17 9.18 -6.06
CA GLY A 137 -10.86 9.90 -4.82
C GLY A 137 -9.44 9.65 -4.29
N MET A 138 -8.85 8.50 -4.57
CA MET A 138 -7.54 8.10 -4.05
C MET A 138 -6.39 9.02 -4.49
N GLU A 139 -6.45 9.52 -5.74
CA GLU A 139 -5.42 10.44 -6.23
C GLU A 139 -5.43 11.77 -5.46
N VAL A 140 -6.61 12.27 -5.14
CA VAL A 140 -6.78 13.50 -4.35
C VAL A 140 -6.28 13.28 -2.93
N GLU A 141 -6.65 12.15 -2.31
CA GLU A 141 -6.19 11.80 -0.97
C GLU A 141 -4.65 11.70 -0.90
N LEU A 142 -4.05 11.01 -1.87
CA LEU A 142 -2.59 10.88 -1.95
C LEU A 142 -1.89 12.23 -2.10
N ARG A 143 -2.40 13.11 -2.97
CA ARG A 143 -1.86 14.47 -3.15
C ARG A 143 -1.97 15.31 -1.88
N THR A 144 -3.13 15.26 -1.22
CA THR A 144 -3.38 16.00 0.03
C THR A 144 -2.41 15.53 1.12
N ARG A 145 -2.21 14.23 1.25
CA ARG A 145 -1.27 13.66 2.22
C ARG A 145 0.17 14.05 1.93
N ASN A 146 0.61 13.92 0.67
CA ASN A 146 1.97 14.32 0.29
C ASN A 146 2.23 15.81 0.56
N SER A 147 1.24 16.66 0.31
CA SER A 147 1.31 18.09 0.67
C SER A 147 1.44 18.28 2.18
N LEU A 148 0.63 17.55 2.97
CA LEU A 148 0.68 17.60 4.43
C LEU A 148 2.04 17.15 4.98
N GLU A 149 2.58 16.05 4.47
CA GLU A 149 3.91 15.56 4.88
C GLU A 149 5.02 16.57 4.57
N ALA A 150 4.94 17.24 3.41
CA ALA A 150 5.89 18.30 3.05
C ALA A 150 5.78 19.50 3.99
N ASP A 151 4.53 19.92 4.31
CA ASP A 151 4.25 21.02 5.23
C ASP A 151 4.76 20.68 6.64
N ILE A 152 4.55 19.46 7.14
CA ILE A 152 5.08 19.00 8.44
C ILE A 152 6.60 19.07 8.48
N ARG A 153 7.28 18.57 7.43
CA ARG A 153 8.76 18.63 7.37
C ARG A 153 9.29 20.07 7.38
N ALA A 154 8.56 20.99 6.78
CA ALA A 154 8.89 22.42 6.81
C ALA A 154 8.58 23.06 8.16
N ALA A 155 7.54 22.63 8.85
CA ALA A 155 7.06 23.15 10.13
C ALA A 155 7.99 22.83 11.32
N ILE A 156 8.64 21.63 11.30
CA ILE A 156 9.53 21.19 12.39
C ILE A 156 10.65 22.21 12.69
N PRO A 157 11.46 22.64 11.71
CA PRO A 157 12.55 23.59 11.97
C PRO A 157 12.04 25.02 12.28
N ASN A 158 10.77 25.32 12.06
CA ASN A 158 10.16 26.63 12.29
C ASN A 158 9.43 26.72 13.65
N ASP A 159 9.58 25.71 14.52
CA ASP A 159 8.94 25.65 15.84
C ASP A 159 7.41 25.80 15.80
N GLU A 160 6.77 25.33 14.71
CA GLU A 160 5.31 25.42 14.54
C GLU A 160 4.56 24.37 15.40
N PHE A 161 5.28 23.37 15.94
CA PHE A 161 4.71 22.38 16.87
C PHE A 161 4.88 22.84 18.30
N VAL A 162 3.77 23.04 18.97
CA VAL A 162 3.73 23.55 20.36
C VAL A 162 3.03 22.55 21.28
N PRO A 163 3.47 22.42 22.53
CA PRO A 163 2.80 21.57 23.52
C PRO A 163 1.62 22.32 24.12
N TYR A 164 0.45 21.69 24.14
CA TYR A 164 -0.66 22.07 24.98
C TYR A 164 -0.73 21.12 26.16
N PHE A 165 -1.18 21.59 27.31
CA PHE A 165 -1.27 20.80 28.52
C PHE A 165 -2.70 20.71 29.01
N GLU A 166 -3.20 19.47 29.18
CA GLU A 166 -4.50 19.18 29.79
C GLU A 166 -4.31 18.66 31.18
N GLN A 167 -5.09 19.19 32.14
CA GLN A 167 -5.01 18.78 33.52
C GLN A 167 -5.67 17.42 33.73
N GLN A 168 -4.98 16.53 34.44
CA GLN A 168 -5.53 15.26 34.90
C GLN A 168 -5.87 15.39 36.39
N ILE A 169 -7.13 15.20 36.74
CA ILE A 169 -7.64 15.31 38.10
C ILE A 169 -7.98 13.93 38.62
N ASP A 170 -7.53 13.62 39.83
CA ASP A 170 -7.96 12.44 40.58
C ASP A 170 -9.44 12.55 40.91
N LEU A 171 -10.25 11.63 40.40
CA LEU A 171 -11.72 11.67 40.58
C LEU A 171 -12.16 11.36 42.01
N GLN A 172 -11.31 10.76 42.88
CA GLN A 172 -11.65 10.44 44.26
C GLN A 172 -11.33 11.61 45.19
N THR A 173 -10.20 12.28 44.96
CA THR A 173 -9.71 13.35 45.82
C THR A 173 -10.03 14.74 45.29
N GLY A 174 -10.27 14.88 43.98
CA GLY A 174 -10.43 16.17 43.29
C GLY A 174 -9.11 16.93 43.11
N GLU A 175 -7.98 16.33 43.46
CA GLU A 175 -6.66 16.95 43.38
C GLU A 175 -6.04 16.78 41.98
N LEU A 176 -5.11 17.66 41.64
CA LEU A 176 -4.33 17.58 40.41
C LEU A 176 -3.39 16.38 40.48
N ALA A 177 -3.63 15.40 39.59
CA ALA A 177 -2.80 14.19 39.48
C ALA A 177 -1.63 14.37 38.51
N GLY A 178 -1.79 15.23 37.48
CA GLY A 178 -0.75 15.48 36.50
C GLY A 178 -1.22 16.33 35.31
N PHE A 179 -0.41 16.34 34.29
CA PHE A 179 -0.74 16.99 32.99
C PHE A 179 -0.47 16.02 31.85
N GLU A 180 -1.38 15.97 30.92
CA GLU A 180 -1.16 15.35 29.63
C GLU A 180 -0.60 16.40 28.67
N MET A 181 0.50 16.07 27.97
CA MET A 181 1.07 16.92 26.95
C MET A 181 0.54 16.49 25.58
N LEU A 182 -0.15 17.39 24.94
CA LEU A 182 -0.80 17.19 23.63
C LEU A 182 -0.13 18.09 22.59
N ALA A 183 0.40 17.49 21.52
CA ALA A 183 0.95 18.26 20.42
C ALA A 183 -0.15 19.09 19.71
N ARG A 184 0.21 20.28 19.30
CA ARG A 184 -0.60 21.13 18.41
C ARG A 184 0.30 21.72 17.34
N TRP A 185 -0.16 21.70 16.13
CA TRP A 185 0.54 22.36 15.04
C TRP A 185 -0.10 23.72 14.76
N VAL A 186 0.66 24.78 14.98
CA VAL A 186 0.25 26.17 14.72
C VAL A 186 0.84 26.60 13.38
N SER A 187 0.15 26.24 12.31
CA SER A 187 0.60 26.55 10.95
C SER A 187 0.23 27.98 10.56
N PRO A 188 1.17 28.80 10.04
CA PRO A 188 0.88 30.12 9.51
C PRO A 188 -0.13 30.12 8.36
N MET A 189 -0.19 29.00 7.62
CA MET A 189 -1.05 28.86 6.45
C MET A 189 -2.39 28.18 6.75
N ARG A 190 -2.42 27.24 7.70
CA ARG A 190 -3.59 26.39 7.99
C ARG A 190 -4.24 26.67 9.34
N GLY A 191 -3.62 27.51 10.18
CA GLY A 191 -4.08 27.77 11.54
C GLY A 191 -3.72 26.64 12.52
N LEU A 192 -4.53 26.46 13.55
CA LEU A 192 -4.33 25.42 14.56
C LEU A 192 -4.85 24.07 14.02
N ILE A 193 -3.96 23.11 13.91
CA ILE A 193 -4.23 21.75 13.41
C ILE A 193 -4.13 20.76 14.58
N PRO A 194 -5.16 19.94 14.81
CA PRO A 194 -5.15 18.94 15.87
C PRO A 194 -4.33 17.69 15.48
N PRO A 195 -3.91 16.85 16.46
CA PRO A 195 -3.02 15.70 16.21
C PRO A 195 -3.59 14.61 15.29
N ASP A 196 -4.88 14.49 15.18
CA ASP A 196 -5.55 13.52 14.31
C ASP A 196 -5.48 13.89 12.82
N GLU A 197 -5.04 15.10 12.49
CA GLU A 197 -4.87 15.57 11.11
C GLU A 197 -3.40 15.51 10.63
N PHE A 198 -2.39 15.21 11.53
CA PHE A 198 -0.95 15.17 11.15
C PHE A 198 -0.11 14.03 11.74
#